data_a2b5ead78239db737c04d874ffc4f23d
#
_entry.id   a2b5ead78239db737c04d874ffc4f23d
#
_cell.length_a   1.000
_cell.length_b   1.000
_cell.length_c   1.000
_cell.angle_alpha   90.00
_cell.angle_beta   90.00
_cell.angle_gamma   90.00
#
_symmetry.space_group_name_H-M   'P 1'
#
loop_
_entity.id
_entity.type
_entity.pdbx_description
1 polymer ?
#
loop_
_entity_poly.entity_id
_entity_poly.type
_entity_poly.pdbx_seq_one_letter_code
_entity_poly.pdbx_strand_id
1 'polypeptide(L)'
;MMQKKIDWSRDFIQKHQQLFACPYCHAAIETIDGYSLVCTNRHRFDINKKGTLHLMKQKANEDYDAELFTHRYELAQSGFFNPLLDEVLSLIPKQENQLIVDIGCGEGSPLAYLSSFLETIPLVGMDIAKEGILAASNHHAQKALWIVADLAQLPFKDESCGTLINMLTPSNYKEFNRVLAPGGKLIKIIPGSNYLIELRQQLYKSNEERQHYSNEDIVERFKQEYP
;
A
#
# COMPACT_ATOMS: atom_id res chain seq x y z
N MET A 1 10.57 10.12 -25.40
CA MET A 1 9.25 9.46 -25.48
C MET A 1 8.98 8.83 -24.12
N MET A 2 7.86 9.11 -23.49
CA MET A 2 7.57 8.55 -22.16
C MET A 2 7.34 7.04 -22.27
N GLN A 3 7.96 6.25 -21.40
CA GLN A 3 7.84 4.79 -21.37
C GLN A 3 6.37 4.39 -21.10
N LYS A 4 5.89 3.30 -21.73
CA LYS A 4 4.56 2.78 -21.44
C LYS A 4 4.48 2.28 -20.00
N LYS A 5 3.33 2.46 -19.32
CA LYS A 5 3.12 2.03 -17.93
C LYS A 5 3.43 0.55 -17.72
N ILE A 6 2.98 -0.32 -18.63
CA ILE A 6 3.22 -1.76 -18.56
C ILE A 6 4.71 -2.12 -18.68
N ASP A 7 5.45 -1.43 -19.55
CA ASP A 7 6.89 -1.65 -19.72
C ASP A 7 7.66 -1.20 -18.48
N TRP A 8 7.30 -0.04 -17.92
CA TRP A 8 7.89 0.46 -16.68
C TRP A 8 7.68 -0.52 -15.51
N SER A 9 6.45 -1.02 -15.33
CA SER A 9 6.14 -1.96 -14.25
C SER A 9 6.88 -3.29 -14.42
N ARG A 10 6.98 -3.80 -15.66
CA ARG A 10 7.81 -4.99 -15.96
C ARG A 10 9.26 -4.75 -15.56
N ASP A 11 9.85 -3.64 -16.00
CA ASP A 11 11.26 -3.33 -15.76
C ASP A 11 11.52 -3.10 -14.26
N PHE A 12 10.58 -2.45 -13.54
CA PHE A 12 10.63 -2.32 -12.09
C PHE A 12 10.68 -3.68 -11.40
N ILE A 13 9.74 -4.57 -11.74
CA ILE A 13 9.67 -5.90 -11.15
C ILE A 13 10.92 -6.71 -11.50
N GLN A 14 11.40 -6.65 -12.73
CA GLN A 14 12.62 -7.35 -13.15
C GLN A 14 13.84 -6.89 -12.36
N LYS A 15 13.98 -5.58 -12.15
CA LYS A 15 15.06 -5.00 -11.35
C LYS A 15 15.01 -5.42 -9.88
N HIS A 16 13.82 -5.62 -9.34
CA HIS A 16 13.58 -5.89 -7.92
C HIS A 16 12.98 -7.28 -7.66
N GLN A 17 13.10 -8.22 -8.62
CA GLN A 17 12.47 -9.54 -8.58
C GLN A 17 12.80 -10.33 -7.31
N GLN A 18 13.99 -10.17 -6.78
CA GLN A 18 14.45 -10.85 -5.55
C GLN A 18 13.66 -10.46 -4.30
N LEU A 19 12.90 -9.35 -4.32
CA LEU A 19 12.09 -8.89 -3.19
C LEU A 19 10.69 -9.51 -3.18
N PHE A 20 10.25 -10.06 -4.32
CA PHE A 20 8.89 -10.59 -4.47
C PHE A 20 8.81 -12.09 -4.21
N ALA A 21 7.69 -12.51 -3.66
CA ALA A 21 7.29 -13.91 -3.50
C ALA A 21 5.86 -14.13 -4.00
N CYS A 22 5.55 -15.36 -4.34
CA CYS A 22 4.19 -15.74 -4.72
C CYS A 22 3.24 -15.65 -3.52
N PRO A 23 2.15 -14.86 -3.56
CA PRO A 23 1.23 -14.74 -2.44
C PRO A 23 0.46 -16.04 -2.16
N TYR A 24 0.50 -17.02 -3.09
CA TYR A 24 -0.25 -18.27 -2.95
C TYR A 24 0.53 -19.40 -2.31
N CYS A 25 1.86 -19.41 -2.49
CA CYS A 25 2.70 -20.50 -2.01
C CYS A 25 4.05 -20.04 -1.45
N HIS A 26 4.27 -18.73 -1.34
CA HIS A 26 5.49 -18.07 -0.85
C HIS A 26 6.77 -18.44 -1.62
N ALA A 27 6.65 -19.19 -2.71
CA ALA A 27 7.79 -19.54 -3.56
C ALA A 27 8.35 -18.29 -4.28
N ALA A 28 9.63 -18.33 -4.59
CA ALA A 28 10.28 -17.23 -5.32
C ALA A 28 9.63 -17.00 -6.69
N ILE A 29 9.60 -15.74 -7.13
CA ILE A 29 9.33 -15.41 -8.53
C ILE A 29 10.56 -15.82 -9.33
N GLU A 30 10.38 -16.76 -10.25
CA GLU A 30 11.48 -17.37 -11.01
C GLU A 30 11.78 -16.59 -12.30
N THR A 31 10.72 -16.27 -13.03
CA THR A 31 10.84 -15.63 -14.35
C THR A 31 9.80 -14.54 -14.55
N ILE A 32 10.15 -13.60 -15.44
CA ILE A 32 9.20 -12.67 -16.04
C ILE A 32 9.12 -13.05 -17.53
N ASP A 33 8.02 -13.71 -17.90
CA ASP A 33 7.74 -14.14 -19.25
C ASP A 33 6.84 -13.12 -19.94
N GLY A 34 7.42 -12.26 -20.79
CA GLY A 34 6.71 -11.13 -21.38
C GLY A 34 6.27 -10.11 -20.32
N TYR A 35 4.99 -10.11 -20.00
CA TYR A 35 4.37 -9.28 -18.96
C TYR A 35 3.77 -10.11 -17.81
N SER A 36 4.24 -11.32 -17.62
CA SER A 36 3.73 -12.23 -16.59
C SER A 36 4.83 -12.63 -15.62
N LEU A 37 4.56 -12.51 -14.32
CA LEU A 37 5.39 -13.06 -13.27
C LEU A 37 5.03 -14.53 -13.09
N VAL A 38 6.04 -15.40 -13.00
CA VAL A 38 5.85 -16.84 -12.80
C VAL A 38 6.70 -17.28 -11.61
N CYS A 39 6.09 -17.92 -10.63
CA CYS A 39 6.84 -18.50 -9.50
C CYS A 39 7.32 -19.92 -9.82
N THR A 40 8.23 -20.45 -9.00
CA THR A 40 8.79 -21.80 -9.16
C THR A 40 7.72 -22.90 -9.15
N ASN A 41 6.58 -22.66 -8.50
CA ASN A 41 5.41 -23.56 -8.49
C ASN A 41 4.39 -23.26 -9.62
N ARG A 42 4.82 -22.50 -10.65
CA ARG A 42 4.04 -22.22 -11.87
C ARG A 42 2.78 -21.36 -11.67
N HIS A 43 2.59 -20.67 -10.53
CA HIS A 43 1.57 -19.63 -10.44
C HIS A 43 1.98 -18.47 -11.33
N ARG A 44 1.01 -17.93 -12.08
CA ARG A 44 1.23 -16.88 -13.08
C ARG A 44 0.36 -15.66 -12.75
N PHE A 45 0.96 -14.46 -12.88
CA PHE A 45 0.33 -13.19 -12.59
C PHE A 45 0.67 -12.18 -13.70
N ASP A 46 -0.35 -11.62 -14.35
CA ASP A 46 -0.16 -10.74 -15.48
C ASP A 46 -0.15 -9.26 -15.07
N ILE A 47 0.78 -8.51 -15.65
CA ILE A 47 0.78 -7.06 -15.60
C ILE A 47 -0.20 -6.58 -16.67
N ASN A 48 -1.20 -5.79 -16.30
CA ASN A 48 -2.16 -5.28 -17.27
C ASN A 48 -1.64 -4.04 -18.03
N LYS A 49 -2.37 -3.60 -19.07
CA LYS A 49 -1.99 -2.45 -19.91
C LYS A 49 -1.86 -1.14 -19.14
N LYS A 50 -2.48 -1.04 -17.96
CA LYS A 50 -2.37 0.12 -17.05
C LYS A 50 -1.12 0.06 -16.17
N GLY A 51 -0.32 -1.01 -16.26
CA GLY A 51 0.87 -1.21 -15.45
C GLY A 51 0.55 -1.65 -14.02
N THR A 52 -0.64 -2.17 -13.75
CA THR A 52 -0.98 -2.72 -12.43
C THR A 52 -0.90 -4.24 -12.43
N LEU A 53 -0.54 -4.79 -11.28
CA LEU A 53 -0.44 -6.21 -11.04
C LEU A 53 -1.62 -6.67 -10.17
N HIS A 54 -2.26 -7.80 -10.52
CA HIS A 54 -3.37 -8.35 -9.75
C HIS A 54 -2.98 -9.70 -9.15
N LEU A 55 -2.86 -9.75 -7.83
CA LEU A 55 -2.31 -10.89 -7.08
C LEU A 55 -3.33 -11.61 -6.19
N MET A 56 -4.62 -11.35 -6.37
CA MET A 56 -5.68 -11.98 -5.58
C MET A 56 -6.30 -13.18 -6.30
N LYS A 57 -6.65 -14.23 -5.54
CA LYS A 57 -7.41 -15.39 -6.05
C LYS A 57 -8.89 -15.10 -6.21
N GLN A 58 -9.44 -14.35 -5.28
CA GLN A 58 -10.87 -14.02 -5.24
C GLN A 58 -11.09 -12.61 -5.77
N LYS A 59 -12.30 -12.34 -6.27
CA LYS A 59 -12.68 -10.96 -6.57
C LYS A 59 -12.55 -10.13 -5.31
N ALA A 60 -11.96 -8.95 -5.45
CA ALA A 60 -11.97 -7.95 -4.40
C ALA A 60 -13.42 -7.63 -4.02
N ASN A 61 -13.63 -7.33 -2.74
CA ASN A 61 -14.93 -6.88 -2.26
C ASN A 61 -15.31 -5.60 -3.00
N GLU A 62 -16.56 -5.50 -3.48
CA GLU A 62 -17.06 -4.36 -4.27
C GLU A 62 -17.47 -3.17 -3.38
N ASP A 63 -17.11 -3.18 -2.07
CA ASP A 63 -17.49 -2.15 -1.10
C ASP A 63 -16.85 -0.78 -1.35
N TYR A 64 -15.84 -0.71 -2.23
CA TYR A 64 -15.10 0.51 -2.55
C TYR A 64 -15.27 0.87 -4.03
N ASP A 65 -16.14 1.83 -4.29
CA ASP A 65 -16.41 2.29 -5.66
C ASP A 65 -15.42 3.34 -6.16
N ALA A 66 -15.48 3.63 -7.46
CA ALA A 66 -14.60 4.62 -8.09
C ALA A 66 -14.87 6.06 -7.61
N GLU A 67 -16.11 6.37 -7.18
CA GLU A 67 -16.51 7.69 -6.71
C GLU A 67 -15.80 8.03 -5.38
N LEU A 68 -15.72 7.06 -4.45
CA LEU A 68 -14.97 7.21 -3.21
C LEU A 68 -13.51 7.61 -3.48
N PHE A 69 -12.84 6.90 -4.40
CA PHE A 69 -11.45 7.19 -4.72
C PHE A 69 -11.25 8.52 -5.46
N THR A 70 -12.24 8.97 -6.22
CA THR A 70 -12.24 10.31 -6.82
C THR A 70 -12.23 11.40 -5.74
N HIS A 71 -13.12 11.31 -4.75
CA HIS A 71 -13.16 12.28 -3.65
C HIS A 71 -11.92 12.22 -2.75
N ARG A 72 -11.36 11.03 -2.52
CA ARG A 72 -10.08 10.89 -1.79
C ARG A 72 -8.94 11.56 -2.55
N TYR A 73 -8.87 11.37 -3.85
CA TYR A 73 -7.88 12.04 -4.69
C TYR A 73 -8.02 13.57 -4.62
N GLU A 74 -9.24 14.11 -4.77
CA GLU A 74 -9.51 15.55 -4.67
C GLU A 74 -9.09 16.12 -3.32
N LEU A 75 -9.41 15.41 -2.21
CA LEU A 75 -8.98 15.79 -0.88
C LEU A 75 -7.44 15.78 -0.74
N ALA A 76 -6.78 14.78 -1.28
CA ALA A 76 -5.32 14.70 -1.26
C ALA A 76 -4.69 15.85 -2.08
N GLN A 77 -5.26 16.21 -3.25
CA GLN A 77 -4.78 17.33 -4.05
C GLN A 77 -4.91 18.67 -3.34
N SER A 78 -5.83 18.82 -2.37
CA SER A 78 -5.93 20.04 -1.54
C SER A 78 -4.75 20.23 -0.56
N GLY A 79 -3.87 19.23 -0.44
CA GLY A 79 -2.76 19.23 0.52
C GLY A 79 -3.17 18.86 1.95
N PHE A 80 -4.41 18.40 2.15
CA PHE A 80 -4.93 18.05 3.48
C PHE A 80 -4.02 17.09 4.26
N PHE A 81 -3.40 16.14 3.57
CA PHE A 81 -2.53 15.14 4.20
C PHE A 81 -1.06 15.54 4.26
N ASN A 82 -0.65 16.64 3.62
CA ASN A 82 0.78 16.99 3.50
C ASN A 82 1.49 17.10 4.86
N PRO A 83 0.96 17.78 5.90
CA PRO A 83 1.64 17.85 7.19
C PRO A 83 1.87 16.48 7.84
N LEU A 84 0.89 15.56 7.70
CA LEU A 84 1.03 14.18 8.17
C LEU A 84 2.10 13.41 7.37
N LEU A 85 2.13 13.61 6.05
CA LEU A 85 3.08 12.94 5.16
C LEU A 85 4.51 13.44 5.36
N ASP A 86 4.70 14.70 5.73
CA ASP A 86 6.01 15.26 6.12
C ASP A 86 6.54 14.57 7.39
N GLU A 87 5.67 14.31 8.38
CA GLU A 87 6.04 13.52 9.56
C GLU A 87 6.39 12.07 9.19
N VAL A 88 5.58 11.43 8.33
CA VAL A 88 5.89 10.08 7.81
C VAL A 88 7.26 10.07 7.14
N LEU A 89 7.54 11.06 6.28
CA LEU A 89 8.82 11.19 5.59
C LEU A 89 10.00 11.30 6.56
N SER A 90 9.82 12.02 7.67
CA SER A 90 10.86 12.18 8.71
C SER A 90 11.19 10.85 9.40
N LEU A 91 10.25 9.91 9.46
CA LEU A 91 10.40 8.61 10.11
C LEU A 91 11.01 7.54 9.17
N ILE A 92 10.98 7.75 7.86
CA ILE A 92 11.54 6.81 6.87
C ILE A 92 13.07 6.83 6.95
N PRO A 93 13.72 5.67 7.17
CA PRO A 93 15.17 5.60 7.14
C PRO A 93 15.72 5.95 5.75
N LYS A 94 16.72 6.83 5.69
CA LYS A 94 17.38 7.20 4.43
C LYS A 94 18.42 6.15 4.03
N GLN A 95 18.00 4.90 3.87
CA GLN A 95 18.86 3.80 3.42
C GLN A 95 18.53 3.50 1.96
N GLU A 96 19.54 3.51 1.11
CA GLU A 96 19.38 3.13 -0.29
C GLU A 96 19.04 1.64 -0.44
N ASN A 97 18.29 1.30 -1.50
CA ASN A 97 17.92 -0.08 -1.87
C ASN A 97 16.97 -0.83 -0.93
N GLN A 98 16.30 -0.17 0.01
CA GLN A 98 15.26 -0.78 0.81
C GLN A 98 13.88 -0.50 0.22
N LEU A 99 13.10 -1.55 0.00
CA LEU A 99 11.73 -1.43 -0.49
C LEU A 99 10.84 -0.73 0.56
N ILE A 100 10.09 0.27 0.11
CA ILE A 100 9.00 0.87 0.90
C ILE A 100 7.67 0.39 0.33
N VAL A 101 6.80 -0.11 1.20
CA VAL A 101 5.48 -0.60 0.83
C VAL A 101 4.41 0.19 1.58
N ASP A 102 3.49 0.81 0.84
CA ASP A 102 2.26 1.40 1.38
C ASP A 102 1.14 0.36 1.30
N ILE A 103 0.71 -0.13 2.47
CA ILE A 103 -0.28 -1.21 2.62
C ILE A 103 -1.65 -0.59 2.88
N GLY A 104 -2.57 -0.77 1.92
CA GLY A 104 -3.85 -0.08 1.89
C GLY A 104 -3.72 1.33 1.30
N CYS A 105 -2.96 1.46 0.20
CA CYS A 105 -2.59 2.74 -0.40
C CYS A 105 -3.75 3.50 -1.05
N GLY A 106 -4.92 2.87 -1.23
CA GLY A 106 -6.07 3.46 -1.91
C GLY A 106 -5.73 3.94 -3.33
N GLU A 107 -6.00 5.22 -3.60
CA GLU A 107 -5.74 5.89 -4.89
C GLU A 107 -4.29 6.38 -5.05
N GLY A 108 -3.42 6.12 -4.06
CA GLY A 108 -1.97 6.27 -4.15
C GLY A 108 -1.41 7.67 -3.94
N SER A 109 -2.22 8.70 -3.68
CA SER A 109 -1.72 10.08 -3.49
C SER A 109 -0.70 10.20 -2.35
N PRO A 110 -0.88 9.57 -1.18
CA PRO A 110 0.13 9.63 -0.12
C PRO A 110 1.50 9.11 -0.56
N LEU A 111 1.53 7.93 -1.18
CA LEU A 111 2.78 7.35 -1.66
C LEU A 111 3.39 8.15 -2.81
N ALA A 112 2.56 8.70 -3.70
CA ALA A 112 3.02 9.58 -4.78
C ALA A 112 3.63 10.88 -4.25
N TYR A 113 3.09 11.46 -3.18
CA TYR A 113 3.69 12.59 -2.49
C TYR A 113 5.08 12.24 -1.95
N LEU A 114 5.18 11.15 -1.19
CA LEU A 114 6.45 10.67 -0.63
C LEU A 114 7.48 10.37 -1.72
N SER A 115 7.05 9.85 -2.88
CA SER A 115 7.94 9.53 -4.01
C SER A 115 8.76 10.72 -4.51
N SER A 116 8.27 11.94 -4.32
CA SER A 116 8.96 13.17 -4.74
C SER A 116 10.21 13.47 -3.90
N PHE A 117 10.34 12.82 -2.75
CA PHE A 117 11.47 12.96 -1.81
C PHE A 117 12.32 11.68 -1.71
N LEU A 118 11.90 10.60 -2.38
CA LEU A 118 12.47 9.25 -2.28
C LEU A 118 12.86 8.69 -3.65
N GLU A 119 13.51 9.49 -4.49
CA GLU A 119 13.76 9.21 -5.92
C GLU A 119 14.53 7.91 -6.19
N THR A 120 15.41 7.49 -5.29
CA THR A 120 16.26 6.30 -5.47
C THR A 120 15.71 5.04 -4.81
N ILE A 121 14.63 5.16 -4.05
CA ILE A 121 14.06 4.08 -3.25
C ILE A 121 12.92 3.41 -4.03
N PRO A 122 12.91 2.08 -4.16
CA PRO A 122 11.79 1.38 -4.80
C PRO A 122 10.53 1.48 -3.93
N LEU A 123 9.42 1.91 -4.54
CA LEU A 123 8.14 2.11 -3.89
C LEU A 123 7.08 1.18 -4.47
N VAL A 124 6.30 0.55 -3.60
CA VAL A 124 5.14 -0.26 -3.97
C VAL A 124 3.93 0.19 -3.19
N GLY A 125 2.85 0.52 -3.89
CA GLY A 125 1.53 0.72 -3.30
C GLY A 125 0.65 -0.50 -3.54
N MET A 126 0.02 -1.01 -2.49
CA MET A 126 -0.90 -2.13 -2.59
C MET A 126 -2.21 -1.87 -1.87
N ASP A 127 -3.29 -2.34 -2.47
CA ASP A 127 -4.62 -2.27 -1.91
C ASP A 127 -5.46 -3.47 -2.37
N ILE A 128 -6.46 -3.84 -1.57
CA ILE A 128 -7.43 -4.86 -1.94
C ILE A 128 -8.43 -4.31 -2.97
N ALA A 129 -8.69 -3.00 -2.94
CA ALA A 129 -9.62 -2.32 -3.83
C ALA A 129 -9.00 -2.09 -5.21
N LYS A 130 -9.49 -2.83 -6.20
CA LYS A 130 -9.06 -2.71 -7.60
C LYS A 130 -9.25 -1.29 -8.14
N GLU A 131 -10.34 -0.63 -7.80
CA GLU A 131 -10.64 0.73 -8.28
C GLU A 131 -9.65 1.76 -7.73
N GLY A 132 -9.22 1.62 -6.46
CA GLY A 132 -8.15 2.43 -5.88
C GLY A 132 -6.84 2.27 -6.65
N ILE A 133 -6.41 1.03 -6.91
CA ILE A 133 -5.18 0.75 -7.66
C ILE A 133 -5.26 1.24 -9.11
N LEU A 134 -6.43 1.18 -9.75
CA LEU A 134 -6.62 1.77 -11.09
C LEU A 134 -6.51 3.29 -11.05
N ALA A 135 -7.08 3.95 -10.04
CA ALA A 135 -6.94 5.39 -9.82
C ALA A 135 -5.47 5.77 -9.58
N ALA A 136 -4.76 5.04 -8.69
CA ALA A 136 -3.34 5.22 -8.43
C ALA A 136 -2.50 5.15 -9.72
N SER A 137 -2.71 4.13 -10.54
CA SER A 137 -2.01 4.02 -11.83
C SER A 137 -2.40 5.12 -12.82
N ASN A 138 -3.61 5.63 -12.78
CA ASN A 138 -4.04 6.69 -13.68
C ASN A 138 -3.43 8.05 -13.31
N HIS A 139 -3.45 8.40 -12.03
CA HIS A 139 -3.01 9.70 -11.54
C HIS A 139 -1.50 9.75 -11.25
N HIS A 140 -0.92 8.63 -10.82
CA HIS A 140 0.43 8.55 -10.30
C HIS A 140 1.29 7.49 -11.03
N ALA A 141 1.15 7.43 -12.35
CA ALA A 141 1.90 6.49 -13.18
C ALA A 141 3.42 6.60 -12.91
N GLN A 142 4.10 5.46 -12.77
CA GLN A 142 5.55 5.37 -12.61
C GLN A 142 6.11 6.01 -11.31
N LYS A 143 5.26 6.45 -10.38
CA LYS A 143 5.69 6.92 -9.05
C LYS A 143 5.96 5.75 -8.10
N ALA A 144 5.21 4.66 -8.27
CA ALA A 144 5.36 3.40 -7.55
C ALA A 144 4.84 2.25 -8.42
N LEU A 145 5.14 1.01 -8.05
CA LEU A 145 4.45 -0.16 -8.58
C LEU A 145 3.12 -0.31 -7.85
N TRP A 146 2.01 -0.39 -8.59
CA TRP A 146 0.65 -0.46 -8.05
C TRP A 146 0.10 -1.88 -8.14
N ILE A 147 -0.28 -2.47 -7.00
CA ILE A 147 -0.64 -3.88 -6.89
C ILE A 147 -2.01 -4.05 -6.21
N VAL A 148 -2.89 -4.84 -6.83
CA VAL A 148 -4.09 -5.36 -6.16
C VAL A 148 -3.71 -6.61 -5.39
N ALA A 149 -3.69 -6.55 -4.05
CA ALA A 149 -3.28 -7.66 -3.20
C ALA A 149 -3.95 -7.59 -1.82
N ASP A 150 -4.00 -8.75 -1.15
CA ASP A 150 -4.52 -8.87 0.21
C ASP A 150 -3.37 -8.70 1.23
N LEU A 151 -3.58 -7.86 2.23
CA LEU A 151 -2.64 -7.68 3.35
C LEU A 151 -2.46 -8.96 4.21
N ALA A 152 -3.36 -9.92 4.06
CA ALA A 152 -3.23 -11.22 4.72
C ALA A 152 -2.23 -12.17 4.02
N GLN A 153 -1.79 -11.82 2.80
CA GLN A 153 -0.86 -12.60 1.98
C GLN A 153 0.04 -11.65 1.17
N LEU A 154 0.96 -10.98 1.85
CA LEU A 154 1.84 -10.01 1.22
C LEU A 154 2.75 -10.67 0.17
N PRO A 155 2.86 -10.09 -1.05
CA PRO A 155 3.59 -10.69 -2.16
C PRO A 155 5.11 -10.40 -2.09
N PHE A 156 5.67 -10.39 -0.89
CA PHE A 156 7.08 -10.12 -0.64
C PHE A 156 7.73 -11.29 0.08
N LYS A 157 9.02 -11.47 -0.14
CA LYS A 157 9.82 -12.43 0.61
C LYS A 157 9.95 -12.03 2.07
N ASP A 158 10.29 -12.99 2.91
CA ASP A 158 10.65 -12.74 4.28
C ASP A 158 11.82 -11.75 4.33
N GLU A 159 11.78 -10.81 5.28
CA GLU A 159 12.86 -9.84 5.54
C GLU A 159 13.26 -8.99 4.32
N SER A 160 12.34 -8.70 3.40
CA SER A 160 12.64 -7.99 2.14
C SER A 160 12.22 -6.53 2.10
N CYS A 161 11.43 -6.06 3.07
CA CYS A 161 10.90 -4.70 3.11
C CYS A 161 11.60 -3.86 4.17
N GLY A 162 12.15 -2.72 3.80
CA GLY A 162 12.80 -1.81 4.75
C GLY A 162 11.82 -0.94 5.52
N THR A 163 10.72 -0.54 4.89
CA THR A 163 9.67 0.25 5.55
C THR A 163 8.30 -0.20 5.06
N LEU A 164 7.40 -0.42 6.00
CA LEU A 164 5.97 -0.58 5.75
C LEU A 164 5.24 0.67 6.25
N ILE A 165 4.38 1.22 5.39
CA ILE A 165 3.44 2.30 5.74
C ILE A 165 2.06 1.66 5.80
N ASN A 166 1.32 1.90 6.88
CA ASN A 166 -0.04 1.39 7.08
C ASN A 166 -0.92 2.51 7.62
N MET A 167 -1.54 3.27 6.70
CA MET A 167 -2.26 4.49 7.01
C MET A 167 -3.77 4.27 6.93
N LEU A 168 -4.47 4.42 8.07
CA LEU A 168 -5.93 4.36 8.19
C LEU A 168 -6.54 3.07 7.62
N THR A 169 -5.82 1.96 7.70
CA THR A 169 -6.19 0.65 7.16
C THR A 169 -5.96 -0.46 8.19
N PRO A 170 -6.63 -1.62 8.07
CA PRO A 170 -6.37 -2.77 8.95
C PRO A 170 -4.92 -3.23 8.94
N SER A 171 -4.53 -4.03 9.92
CA SER A 171 -3.18 -4.57 10.06
C SER A 171 -3.18 -6.09 10.18
N ASN A 172 -2.16 -6.71 9.60
CA ASN A 172 -1.81 -8.10 9.84
C ASN A 172 -0.35 -8.16 10.31
N TYR A 173 -0.14 -8.07 11.62
CA TYR A 173 1.21 -8.00 12.19
C TYR A 173 2.04 -9.25 11.91
N LYS A 174 1.42 -10.42 11.77
CA LYS A 174 2.12 -11.65 11.36
C LYS A 174 2.79 -11.48 10.00
N GLU A 175 2.07 -10.98 9.01
CA GLU A 175 2.60 -10.73 7.67
C GLU A 175 3.59 -9.54 7.68
N PHE A 176 3.30 -8.49 8.45
CA PHE A 176 4.20 -7.34 8.56
C PHE A 176 5.55 -7.77 9.14
N ASN A 177 5.55 -8.54 10.23
CA ASN A 177 6.78 -9.07 10.85
C ASN A 177 7.52 -10.04 9.94
N ARG A 178 6.81 -10.81 9.11
CA ARG A 178 7.44 -11.72 8.15
C ARG A 178 8.23 -10.98 7.09
N VAL A 179 7.67 -9.90 6.52
CA VAL A 179 8.29 -9.21 5.38
C VAL A 179 9.25 -8.10 5.77
N LEU A 180 9.16 -7.56 6.99
CA LEU A 180 10.09 -6.53 7.46
C LEU A 180 11.52 -7.08 7.59
N ALA A 181 12.46 -6.38 6.98
CA ALA A 181 13.88 -6.68 7.12
C ALA A 181 14.36 -6.39 8.56
N PRO A 182 15.45 -7.02 9.01
CA PRO A 182 16.10 -6.66 10.28
C PRO A 182 16.40 -5.16 10.34
N GLY A 183 15.91 -4.49 11.38
CA GLY A 183 16.00 -3.03 11.51
C GLY A 183 15.03 -2.23 10.64
N GLY A 184 14.16 -2.90 9.89
CA GLY A 184 13.07 -2.27 9.14
C GLY A 184 12.05 -1.60 10.06
N LYS A 185 11.25 -0.69 9.50
CA LYS A 185 10.25 0.08 10.26
C LYS A 185 8.83 -0.15 9.79
N LEU A 186 7.90 -0.30 10.73
CA LEU A 186 6.48 -0.15 10.49
C LEU A 186 6.04 1.25 10.94
N ILE A 187 5.51 2.04 10.00
CA ILE A 187 4.91 3.35 10.28
C ILE A 187 3.40 3.16 10.18
N LYS A 188 2.74 3.12 11.35
CA LYS A 188 1.30 2.96 11.43
C LYS A 188 0.62 4.25 11.82
N ILE A 189 -0.35 4.68 11.00
CA ILE A 189 -1.18 5.85 11.26
C ILE A 189 -2.60 5.38 11.58
N ILE A 190 -3.12 5.80 12.72
CA ILE A 190 -4.48 5.53 13.18
C ILE A 190 -5.19 6.84 13.53
N PRO A 191 -6.52 6.93 13.36
CA PRO A 191 -7.26 8.10 13.78
C PRO A 191 -7.15 8.26 15.31
N GLY A 192 -6.99 9.49 15.80
CA GLY A 192 -7.16 9.79 17.21
C GLY A 192 -8.63 9.65 17.65
N SER A 193 -8.91 9.54 18.96
CA SER A 193 -10.27 9.43 19.51
C SER A 193 -11.18 10.59 19.08
N ASN A 194 -10.61 11.78 18.90
CA ASN A 194 -11.33 12.99 18.48
C ASN A 194 -11.31 13.23 16.96
N TYR A 195 -10.83 12.25 16.17
CA TYR A 195 -10.74 12.40 14.72
C TYR A 195 -12.11 12.68 14.10
N LEU A 196 -12.22 13.84 13.43
CA LEU A 196 -13.45 14.34 12.79
C LEU A 196 -14.67 14.40 13.72
N ILE A 197 -14.50 14.68 15.02
CA ILE A 197 -15.56 14.61 16.01
C ILE A 197 -16.72 15.57 15.68
N GLU A 198 -16.42 16.80 15.26
CA GLU A 198 -17.44 17.80 14.91
C GLU A 198 -18.26 17.35 13.69
N LEU A 199 -17.61 16.79 12.69
CA LEU A 199 -18.27 16.26 11.51
C LEU A 199 -19.14 15.05 11.85
N ARG A 200 -18.64 14.14 12.67
CA ARG A 200 -19.38 12.94 13.12
C ARG A 200 -20.61 13.31 13.93
N GLN A 201 -20.49 14.26 14.82
CA GLN A 201 -21.63 14.76 15.61
C GLN A 201 -22.71 15.40 14.72
N GLN A 202 -22.32 16.06 13.63
CA GLN A 202 -23.29 16.63 12.69
C GLN A 202 -23.95 15.58 11.80
N LEU A 203 -23.19 14.63 11.30
CA LEU A 203 -23.69 13.59 10.37
C LEU A 203 -24.52 12.52 11.08
N TYR A 204 -24.17 12.15 12.32
CA TYR A 204 -24.78 11.04 13.05
C TYR A 204 -25.61 11.50 14.24
N LYS A 205 -26.39 12.59 14.12
CA LYS A 205 -27.20 13.19 15.19
C LYS A 205 -28.11 12.21 15.93
N SER A 206 -28.60 11.16 15.28
CA SER A 206 -29.48 10.13 15.81
C SER A 206 -28.78 8.82 16.19
N ASN A 207 -27.45 8.74 16.14
CA ASN A 207 -26.72 7.51 16.44
C ASN A 207 -25.46 7.84 17.27
N GLU A 208 -25.61 7.76 18.59
CA GLU A 208 -24.55 8.08 19.56
C GLU A 208 -23.31 7.19 19.38
N GLU A 209 -23.47 5.89 19.07
CA GLU A 209 -22.33 5.00 18.85
C GLU A 209 -21.43 5.45 17.69
N ARG A 210 -22.03 5.99 16.62
CA ARG A 210 -21.29 6.52 15.47
C ARG A 210 -20.69 7.91 15.71
N GLN A 211 -21.17 8.64 16.71
CA GLN A 211 -20.58 9.92 17.12
C GLN A 211 -19.24 9.73 17.83
N HIS A 212 -19.07 8.63 18.55
CA HIS A 212 -17.86 8.31 19.29
C HIS A 212 -17.00 7.31 18.51
N TYR A 213 -15.70 7.45 18.62
CA TYR A 213 -14.72 6.55 18.07
C TYR A 213 -13.67 6.26 19.14
N SER A 214 -13.41 4.98 19.40
CA SER A 214 -12.28 4.55 20.21
C SER A 214 -11.25 3.84 19.34
N ASN A 215 -10.00 4.13 19.57
CA ASN A 215 -8.85 3.48 18.95
C ASN A 215 -8.02 2.68 19.98
N GLU A 216 -8.50 2.56 21.20
CA GLU A 216 -7.77 1.95 22.33
C GLU A 216 -7.33 0.53 22.01
N ASP A 217 -8.24 -0.31 21.54
CA ASP A 217 -7.92 -1.70 21.16
C ASP A 217 -6.83 -1.78 20.08
N ILE A 218 -6.85 -0.86 19.12
CA ILE A 218 -5.86 -0.80 18.03
C ILE A 218 -4.50 -0.39 18.58
N VAL A 219 -4.49 0.61 19.45
CA VAL A 219 -3.27 1.12 20.10
C VAL A 219 -2.67 0.07 21.04
N GLU A 220 -3.50 -0.57 21.87
CA GLU A 220 -3.06 -1.62 22.79
C GLU A 220 -2.47 -2.81 22.03
N ARG A 221 -3.16 -3.26 20.98
CA ARG A 221 -2.66 -4.35 20.13
C ARG A 221 -1.33 -3.98 19.46
N PHE A 222 -1.20 -2.75 18.97
CA PHE A 222 0.06 -2.29 18.38
C PHE A 222 1.20 -2.29 19.40
N LYS A 223 0.96 -1.80 20.64
CA LYS A 223 1.95 -1.80 21.72
C LYS A 223 2.33 -3.19 22.22
N GLN A 224 1.42 -4.17 22.12
CA GLN A 224 1.72 -5.57 22.46
C GLN A 224 2.64 -6.22 21.42
N GLU A 225 2.47 -5.88 20.15
CA GLU A 225 3.29 -6.43 19.06
C GLU A 225 4.67 -5.74 18.95
N TYR A 226 4.72 -4.43 19.31
CA TYR A 226 5.93 -3.60 19.25
C TYR A 226 6.09 -2.83 20.58
N PRO A 227 6.61 -3.50 21.61
CA PRO A 227 6.80 -2.95 22.95
C PRO A 227 7.86 -1.84 23.04
#